data_8e090ad9635dca49cec25357c9cc348f
#
_entry.id   8e090ad9635dca49cec25357c9cc348f
#
_cell.length_a   1.000
_cell.length_b   1.000
_cell.length_c   1.000
_cell.angle_alpha   90.00
_cell.angle_beta   90.00
_cell.angle_gamma   90.00
#
_symmetry.space_group_name_H-M   'P 1'
#
loop_
_entity.id
_entity.type
_entity.pdbx_description
1 polymer ?
#
loop_
_entity_poly.entity_id
_entity_poly.type
_entity_poly.pdbx_seq_one_letter_code
_entity_poly.pdbx_strand_id
1 'polypeptide(L)'
;MNKWLLFFLLGIFTLSVSAQGIVFEQNKDLNTALSKAKAENKLVFIDAYAEWCGPCKVMARDIFPLKEVGDFFNVHFVNLKLDMEAKENLEIAKKYEVKAYPSYLFLNANGELVHKGLGSMPADKFIEVAKVAADSENNFSALSNKIKNGDRSFTTIKKYLEQNPYDNGNGALVDSYFQTLSEHQIYTEENWEMFNQFVNDIESESFRYFIENRDKIAGYVGKNKTDQKLTKIFASTYFQDSSKEDALRRIDPQLFADAKTKVDLAKAYGEFSQAKDDKAAWNNLWKVGTPYLNESSNPAELNNFAWLVYENYKKFNDKKALKSALAWAEKAHTGAPDKDFIADTYAHLL
;
A
#
# COMPACT_ATOMS: atom_id res chain seq x y z
N MET A 1 -81.69 -18.38 7.34
CA MET A 1 -80.46 -18.26 8.16
C MET A 1 -79.25 -18.14 7.20
N ASN A 2 -78.90 -16.85 6.88
CA ASN A 2 -77.84 -16.55 5.94
C ASN A 2 -76.53 -16.36 6.70
N LYS A 3 -75.52 -17.22 6.43
CA LYS A 3 -74.19 -17.07 6.93
C LYS A 3 -73.39 -16.26 5.90
N TRP A 4 -73.03 -15.07 6.24
CA TRP A 4 -72.10 -14.22 5.49
C TRP A 4 -70.65 -14.66 5.82
N LEU A 5 -69.93 -15.24 4.84
CA LEU A 5 -68.51 -15.46 4.91
C LEU A 5 -67.78 -14.19 4.48
N LEU A 6 -67.20 -13.47 5.44
CA LEU A 6 -66.25 -12.38 5.20
C LEU A 6 -64.88 -13.03 4.86
N PHE A 7 -64.51 -12.96 3.60
CA PHE A 7 -63.11 -13.25 3.17
C PHE A 7 -62.24 -12.01 3.47
N PHE A 8 -61.40 -12.09 4.48
CA PHE A 8 -60.34 -11.11 4.74
C PHE A 8 -59.19 -11.40 3.75
N LEU A 9 -59.11 -10.65 2.65
CA LEU A 9 -57.98 -10.67 1.74
C LEU A 9 -56.78 -9.97 2.45
N LEU A 10 -55.90 -10.77 3.06
CA LEU A 10 -54.61 -10.28 3.54
C LEU A 10 -53.74 -10.01 2.30
N GLY A 11 -53.70 -8.75 1.85
CA GLY A 11 -52.76 -8.30 0.82
C GLY A 11 -51.35 -8.39 1.34
N ILE A 12 -50.62 -9.45 0.93
CA ILE A 12 -49.18 -9.54 1.14
C ILE A 12 -48.54 -8.47 0.26
N PHE A 13 -48.24 -7.31 0.85
CA PHE A 13 -47.41 -6.30 0.23
C PHE A 13 -45.96 -6.87 0.23
N THR A 14 -45.59 -7.55 -0.84
CA THR A 14 -44.18 -7.90 -1.09
C THR A 14 -43.46 -6.59 -1.40
N LEU A 15 -42.79 -6.03 -0.39
CA LEU A 15 -41.78 -5.00 -0.60
C LEU A 15 -40.67 -5.67 -1.44
N SER A 16 -40.71 -5.41 -2.74
CA SER A 16 -39.57 -5.71 -3.62
C SER A 16 -38.41 -4.86 -3.14
N VAL A 17 -37.55 -5.41 -2.31
CA VAL A 17 -36.23 -4.83 -2.03
C VAL A 17 -35.46 -4.95 -3.33
N SER A 18 -35.53 -3.89 -4.15
CA SER A 18 -34.66 -3.76 -5.32
C SER A 18 -33.21 -3.80 -4.82
N ALA A 19 -32.42 -4.67 -5.40
CA ALA A 19 -30.97 -4.65 -5.20
C ALA A 19 -30.45 -3.28 -5.70
N GLN A 20 -30.21 -2.36 -4.77
CA GLN A 20 -29.88 -0.99 -5.09
C GLN A 20 -28.49 -0.68 -4.56
N GLY A 21 -27.61 -0.21 -5.46
CA GLY A 21 -26.30 0.30 -5.11
C GLY A 21 -26.36 1.57 -4.25
N ILE A 22 -25.29 2.33 -4.21
CA ILE A 22 -25.25 3.61 -3.48
C ILE A 22 -26.31 4.58 -4.06
N VAL A 23 -27.16 5.09 -3.20
CA VAL A 23 -28.14 6.15 -3.52
C VAL A 23 -27.49 7.50 -3.26
N PHE A 24 -27.12 8.20 -4.32
CA PHE A 24 -26.57 9.54 -4.21
C PHE A 24 -27.68 10.60 -4.17
N GLU A 25 -27.47 11.65 -3.36
CA GLU A 25 -28.38 12.79 -3.26
C GLU A 25 -28.47 13.52 -4.62
N GLN A 26 -29.71 13.86 -5.00
CA GLN A 26 -29.97 14.64 -6.23
C GLN A 26 -29.48 16.09 -6.09
N ASN A 27 -29.68 16.67 -4.90
CA ASN A 27 -29.11 17.98 -4.56
C ASN A 27 -27.65 17.79 -4.12
N LYS A 28 -26.72 18.30 -4.94
CA LYS A 28 -25.28 18.18 -4.74
C LYS A 28 -24.71 19.24 -3.78
N ASP A 29 -25.55 19.89 -2.98
CA ASP A 29 -25.12 20.89 -2.00
C ASP A 29 -24.66 20.23 -0.69
N LEU A 30 -23.42 20.52 -0.30
CA LEU A 30 -22.81 19.96 0.91
C LEU A 30 -23.55 20.38 2.18
N ASN A 31 -24.02 21.63 2.29
CA ASN A 31 -24.71 22.10 3.49
C ASN A 31 -26.05 21.39 3.69
N THR A 32 -26.75 21.13 2.59
CA THR A 32 -27.99 20.34 2.61
C THR A 32 -27.71 18.91 3.08
N ALA A 33 -26.66 18.27 2.56
CA ALA A 33 -26.25 16.92 2.97
C ALA A 33 -25.83 16.86 4.45
N LEU A 34 -25.09 17.84 4.95
CA LEU A 34 -24.71 17.93 6.37
C LEU A 34 -25.95 18.09 7.27
N SER A 35 -26.90 18.93 6.86
CA SER A 35 -28.18 19.11 7.60
C SER A 35 -28.97 17.81 7.66
N LYS A 36 -29.05 17.07 6.55
CA LYS A 36 -29.73 15.78 6.48
C LYS A 36 -28.98 14.72 7.32
N ALA A 37 -27.68 14.67 7.24
CA ALA A 37 -26.84 13.77 8.04
C ALA A 37 -27.04 14.00 9.54
N LYS A 38 -27.12 15.27 9.96
CA LYS A 38 -27.45 15.63 11.35
C LYS A 38 -28.82 15.13 11.80
N ALA A 39 -29.83 15.29 10.95
CA ALA A 39 -31.21 14.86 11.25
C ALA A 39 -31.35 13.33 11.30
N GLU A 40 -30.58 12.60 10.47
CA GLU A 40 -30.61 11.15 10.38
C GLU A 40 -29.53 10.45 11.25
N ASN A 41 -28.72 11.19 12.00
CA ASN A 41 -27.59 10.70 12.78
C ASN A 41 -26.64 9.84 11.93
N LYS A 42 -26.30 10.33 10.73
CA LYS A 42 -25.39 9.70 9.78
C LYS A 42 -24.14 10.55 9.56
N LEU A 43 -23.13 9.96 8.93
CA LEU A 43 -22.03 10.70 8.32
C LEU A 43 -22.40 11.13 6.89
N VAL A 44 -21.64 12.06 6.31
CA VAL A 44 -21.69 12.36 4.88
C VAL A 44 -20.56 11.64 4.18
N PHE A 45 -20.88 10.89 3.14
CA PHE A 45 -19.91 10.33 2.21
C PHE A 45 -19.87 11.20 0.94
N ILE A 46 -18.66 11.55 0.48
CA ILE A 46 -18.47 12.27 -0.78
C ILE A 46 -17.56 11.45 -1.70
N ASP A 47 -18.09 11.01 -2.85
CA ASP A 47 -17.29 10.59 -3.99
C ASP A 47 -16.75 11.85 -4.68
N ALA A 48 -15.50 12.19 -4.37
CA ALA A 48 -14.79 13.31 -4.96
C ALA A 48 -14.09 12.85 -6.24
N TYR A 49 -14.64 13.25 -7.40
CA TYR A 49 -14.18 12.80 -8.70
C TYR A 49 -13.83 13.96 -9.64
N ALA A 50 -13.29 13.65 -10.82
CA ALA A 50 -13.21 14.54 -11.96
C ALA A 50 -13.76 13.83 -13.22
N GLU A 51 -14.32 14.57 -14.18
CA GLU A 51 -14.96 13.99 -15.38
C GLU A 51 -14.01 13.17 -16.25
N TRP A 52 -12.74 13.55 -16.32
CA TRP A 52 -11.70 12.85 -17.08
C TRP A 52 -11.16 11.60 -16.37
N CYS A 53 -11.45 11.40 -15.08
CA CYS A 53 -10.87 10.35 -14.25
C CYS A 53 -11.36 8.95 -14.65
N GLY A 54 -10.52 8.18 -15.31
CA GLY A 54 -10.80 6.79 -15.70
C GLY A 54 -11.13 5.87 -14.51
N PRO A 55 -10.31 5.81 -13.45
CA PRO A 55 -10.59 5.02 -12.24
C PRO A 55 -11.91 5.39 -11.56
N CYS A 56 -12.33 6.67 -11.57
CA CYS A 56 -13.61 7.10 -11.02
C CYS A 56 -14.80 6.49 -11.80
N LYS A 57 -14.65 6.40 -13.14
CA LYS A 57 -15.66 5.77 -14.02
C LYS A 57 -15.78 4.27 -13.74
N VAL A 58 -14.67 3.60 -13.43
CA VAL A 58 -14.67 2.17 -13.02
C VAL A 58 -15.45 2.01 -11.71
N MET A 59 -15.18 2.82 -10.69
CA MET A 59 -15.92 2.75 -9.42
C MET A 59 -17.41 3.00 -9.62
N ALA A 60 -17.77 4.01 -10.41
CA ALA A 60 -19.17 4.36 -10.68
C ALA A 60 -19.93 3.28 -11.46
N ARG A 61 -19.26 2.56 -12.36
CA ARG A 61 -19.87 1.52 -13.19
C ARG A 61 -19.93 0.16 -12.50
N ASP A 62 -18.85 -0.23 -11.81
CA ASP A 62 -18.63 -1.61 -11.39
C ASP A 62 -18.78 -1.82 -9.87
N ILE A 63 -18.58 -0.79 -9.05
CA ILE A 63 -18.54 -0.91 -7.58
C ILE A 63 -19.76 -0.25 -6.91
N PHE A 64 -20.05 1.00 -7.20
CA PHE A 64 -21.16 1.70 -6.54
C PHE A 64 -22.54 1.08 -6.81
N PRO A 65 -22.82 0.43 -7.95
CA PRO A 65 -24.11 -0.22 -8.20
C PRO A 65 -24.29 -1.55 -7.45
N LEU A 66 -23.24 -2.11 -6.84
CA LEU A 66 -23.34 -3.38 -6.14
C LEU A 66 -24.22 -3.28 -4.90
N LYS A 67 -25.07 -4.30 -4.71
CA LYS A 67 -26.02 -4.33 -3.61
C LYS A 67 -25.34 -4.28 -2.25
N GLU A 68 -24.28 -5.06 -2.04
CA GLU A 68 -23.52 -5.09 -0.79
C GLU A 68 -22.89 -3.75 -0.45
N VAL A 69 -22.50 -2.97 -1.44
CA VAL A 69 -21.98 -1.60 -1.26
C VAL A 69 -23.11 -0.67 -0.86
N GLY A 70 -24.24 -0.71 -1.60
CA GLY A 70 -25.41 0.10 -1.29
C GLY A 70 -26.03 -0.20 0.07
N ASP A 71 -26.11 -1.47 0.46
CA ASP A 71 -26.62 -1.91 1.76
C ASP A 71 -25.85 -1.26 2.93
N PHE A 72 -24.54 -1.11 2.80
CA PHE A 72 -23.74 -0.46 3.83
C PHE A 72 -23.81 1.06 3.75
N PHE A 73 -23.57 1.63 2.57
CA PHE A 73 -23.47 3.09 2.40
C PHE A 73 -24.79 3.82 2.69
N ASN A 74 -25.92 3.30 2.23
CA ASN A 74 -27.23 3.96 2.40
C ASN A 74 -27.70 3.95 3.87
N VAL A 75 -27.22 2.99 4.67
CA VAL A 75 -27.53 2.92 6.10
C VAL A 75 -26.71 3.93 6.90
N HIS A 76 -25.42 4.04 6.59
CA HIS A 76 -24.47 4.78 7.43
C HIS A 76 -24.20 6.21 6.96
N PHE A 77 -24.50 6.54 5.68
CA PHE A 77 -24.10 7.80 5.08
C PHE A 77 -25.24 8.49 4.34
N VAL A 78 -25.17 9.81 4.29
CA VAL A 78 -25.77 10.64 3.25
C VAL A 78 -24.74 10.76 2.14
N ASN A 79 -25.05 10.23 0.95
CA ASN A 79 -24.05 10.04 -0.10
C ASN A 79 -24.09 11.17 -1.13
N LEU A 80 -22.96 11.85 -1.32
CA LEU A 80 -22.76 12.87 -2.35
C LEU A 80 -21.77 12.38 -3.41
N LYS A 81 -21.98 12.87 -4.64
CA LYS A 81 -21.02 12.69 -5.74
C LYS A 81 -20.71 14.06 -6.33
N LEU A 82 -19.48 14.55 -6.14
CA LEU A 82 -19.08 15.91 -6.48
C LEU A 82 -17.91 15.90 -7.45
N ASP A 83 -18.06 16.60 -8.58
CA ASP A 83 -16.94 16.93 -9.45
C ASP A 83 -16.10 18.03 -8.79
N MET A 84 -14.90 17.69 -8.39
CA MET A 84 -14.01 18.60 -7.63
C MET A 84 -13.34 19.67 -8.51
N GLU A 85 -13.44 19.56 -9.82
CA GLU A 85 -12.97 20.57 -10.77
C GLU A 85 -14.07 21.53 -11.21
N ALA A 86 -15.34 21.23 -10.88
CA ALA A 86 -16.43 22.17 -11.06
C ALA A 86 -16.27 23.40 -10.16
N LYS A 87 -16.54 24.58 -10.71
CA LYS A 87 -16.32 25.88 -10.04
C LYS A 87 -16.92 25.96 -8.64
N GLU A 88 -18.11 25.42 -8.45
CA GLU A 88 -18.83 25.40 -7.18
C GLU A 88 -18.19 24.51 -6.11
N ASN A 89 -17.35 23.54 -6.49
CA ASN A 89 -16.76 22.57 -5.60
C ASN A 89 -15.25 22.82 -5.32
N LEU A 90 -14.64 23.82 -5.95
CA LEU A 90 -13.20 24.12 -5.77
C LEU A 90 -12.83 24.42 -4.32
N GLU A 91 -13.69 25.13 -3.58
CA GLU A 91 -13.46 25.41 -2.15
C GLU A 91 -13.59 24.14 -1.30
N ILE A 92 -14.44 23.18 -1.69
CA ILE A 92 -14.55 21.88 -1.03
C ILE A 92 -13.29 21.07 -1.29
N ALA A 93 -12.82 21.03 -2.54
CA ALA A 93 -11.59 20.35 -2.91
C ALA A 93 -10.38 20.89 -2.13
N LYS A 94 -10.26 22.21 -2.01
CA LYS A 94 -9.21 22.89 -1.25
C LYS A 94 -9.32 22.60 0.25
N LYS A 95 -10.53 22.74 0.83
CA LYS A 95 -10.77 22.54 2.26
C LYS A 95 -10.37 21.14 2.72
N TYR A 96 -10.68 20.09 1.93
CA TYR A 96 -10.39 18.72 2.27
C TYR A 96 -9.14 18.15 1.59
N GLU A 97 -8.32 19.02 1.00
CA GLU A 97 -7.05 18.68 0.36
C GLU A 97 -7.17 17.53 -0.63
N VAL A 98 -8.12 17.62 -1.56
CA VAL A 98 -8.27 16.63 -2.63
C VAL A 98 -7.19 16.84 -3.69
N LYS A 99 -6.18 15.97 -3.71
CA LYS A 99 -5.01 16.06 -4.60
C LYS A 99 -4.98 14.98 -5.69
N ALA A 100 -5.86 13.98 -5.60
CA ALA A 100 -5.95 12.86 -6.54
C ALA A 100 -7.36 12.29 -6.59
N TYR A 101 -7.69 11.55 -7.68
CA TYR A 101 -9.02 11.01 -7.93
C TYR A 101 -8.99 9.49 -8.22
N PRO A 102 -10.04 8.73 -7.79
CA PRO A 102 -11.11 9.17 -6.90
C PRO A 102 -10.62 9.35 -5.46
N SER A 103 -11.14 10.36 -4.74
CA SER A 103 -10.98 10.51 -3.30
C SER A 103 -12.34 10.30 -2.62
N TYR A 104 -12.36 9.59 -1.50
CA TYR A 104 -13.55 9.32 -0.70
C TYR A 104 -13.44 10.08 0.61
N LEU A 105 -14.32 11.06 0.80
CA LEU A 105 -14.32 11.87 2.01
C LEU A 105 -15.50 11.45 2.89
N PHE A 106 -15.22 11.22 4.16
CA PHE A 106 -16.24 10.92 5.16
C PHE A 106 -16.26 12.04 6.18
N LEU A 107 -17.41 12.71 6.31
CA LEU A 107 -17.55 13.89 7.18
C LEU A 107 -18.56 13.61 8.28
N ASN A 108 -18.32 14.18 9.47
CA ASN A 108 -19.37 14.26 10.47
C ASN A 108 -20.41 15.35 10.11
N ALA A 109 -21.49 15.45 10.88
CA ALA A 109 -22.56 16.41 10.63
C ALA A 109 -22.14 17.88 10.80
N ASN A 110 -20.96 18.15 11.35
CA ASN A 110 -20.38 19.50 11.45
C ASN A 110 -19.48 19.83 10.24
N GLY A 111 -19.33 18.89 9.28
CA GLY A 111 -18.44 19.06 8.12
C GLY A 111 -16.96 18.91 8.46
N GLU A 112 -16.64 18.19 9.53
CA GLU A 112 -15.25 17.82 9.87
C GLU A 112 -14.91 16.48 9.24
N LEU A 113 -13.72 16.36 8.66
CA LEU A 113 -13.25 15.12 8.05
C LEU A 113 -12.96 14.08 9.13
N VAL A 114 -13.67 12.95 9.08
CA VAL A 114 -13.47 11.85 10.02
C VAL A 114 -12.65 10.72 9.44
N HIS A 115 -12.67 10.55 8.11
CA HIS A 115 -11.84 9.56 7.40
C HIS A 115 -11.70 9.93 5.93
N LYS A 116 -10.66 9.40 5.27
CA LYS A 116 -10.40 9.58 3.83
C LYS A 116 -9.92 8.28 3.20
N GLY A 117 -10.48 7.94 2.04
CA GLY A 117 -10.01 6.86 1.17
C GLY A 117 -9.50 7.42 -0.16
N LEU A 118 -8.69 6.66 -0.87
CA LEU A 118 -8.10 7.09 -2.14
C LEU A 118 -7.99 5.91 -3.12
N GLY A 119 -8.26 6.20 -4.39
CA GLY A 119 -8.02 5.30 -5.49
C GLY A 119 -9.16 4.31 -5.78
N SER A 120 -9.08 3.67 -6.95
CA SER A 120 -10.02 2.60 -7.32
C SER A 120 -9.67 1.32 -6.58
N MET A 121 -10.68 0.61 -6.10
CA MET A 121 -10.51 -0.61 -5.30
C MET A 121 -11.68 -1.57 -5.47
N PRO A 122 -11.50 -2.88 -5.16
CA PRO A 122 -12.59 -3.86 -5.12
C PRO A 122 -13.66 -3.51 -4.06
N ALA A 123 -14.86 -4.07 -4.20
CA ALA A 123 -16.00 -3.77 -3.34
C ALA A 123 -15.75 -4.07 -1.85
N ASP A 124 -15.12 -5.20 -1.54
CA ASP A 124 -14.75 -5.59 -0.18
C ASP A 124 -13.84 -4.55 0.49
N LYS A 125 -12.83 -4.06 -0.22
CA LYS A 125 -11.92 -3.01 0.27
C LYS A 125 -12.63 -1.66 0.42
N PHE A 126 -13.53 -1.33 -0.51
CA PHE A 126 -14.30 -0.10 -0.43
C PHE A 126 -15.25 -0.09 0.78
N ILE A 127 -15.89 -1.23 1.07
CA ILE A 127 -16.70 -1.41 2.26
C ILE A 127 -15.85 -1.35 3.54
N GLU A 128 -14.63 -1.93 3.54
CA GLU A 128 -13.69 -1.81 4.66
C GLU A 128 -13.35 -0.34 4.98
N VAL A 129 -13.03 0.46 3.97
CA VAL A 129 -12.78 1.91 4.14
C VAL A 129 -13.99 2.61 4.76
N ALA A 130 -15.19 2.29 4.30
CA ALA A 130 -16.42 2.86 4.83
C ALA A 130 -16.72 2.40 6.28
N LYS A 131 -16.43 1.13 6.62
CA LYS A 131 -16.53 0.62 8.00
C LYS A 131 -15.58 1.33 8.95
N VAL A 132 -14.34 1.57 8.53
CA VAL A 132 -13.39 2.37 9.31
C VAL A 132 -13.90 3.78 9.53
N ALA A 133 -14.47 4.42 8.50
CA ALA A 133 -15.06 5.75 8.62
C ALA A 133 -16.23 5.80 9.62
N ALA A 134 -17.08 4.76 9.63
CA ALA A 134 -18.23 4.65 10.51
C ALA A 134 -17.86 4.25 11.97
N ASP A 135 -16.65 3.77 12.21
CA ASP A 135 -16.17 3.44 13.56
C ASP A 135 -15.75 4.71 14.30
N SER A 136 -16.65 5.21 15.16
CA SER A 136 -16.42 6.44 15.93
C SER A 136 -15.21 6.38 16.88
N GLU A 137 -14.71 5.18 17.20
CA GLU A 137 -13.60 4.98 18.12
C GLU A 137 -12.25 4.83 17.41
N ASN A 138 -12.26 4.36 16.15
CA ASN A 138 -11.04 4.00 15.42
C ASN A 138 -10.93 4.66 14.04
N ASN A 139 -11.82 5.58 13.64
CA ASN A 139 -11.60 6.37 12.44
C ASN A 139 -10.44 7.36 12.62
N PHE A 140 -9.95 7.92 11.53
CA PHE A 140 -8.80 8.81 11.53
C PHE A 140 -8.92 9.98 12.54
N SER A 141 -10.10 10.62 12.63
CA SER A 141 -10.32 11.73 13.55
C SER A 141 -10.26 11.29 15.01
N ALA A 142 -10.88 10.16 15.36
CA ALA A 142 -10.86 9.62 16.72
C ALA A 142 -9.43 9.25 17.16
N LEU A 143 -8.68 8.56 16.28
CA LEU A 143 -7.29 8.20 16.55
C LEU A 143 -6.40 9.45 16.67
N SER A 144 -6.57 10.44 15.78
CA SER A 144 -5.86 11.72 15.86
C SER A 144 -6.11 12.43 17.19
N ASN A 145 -7.35 12.44 17.67
CA ASN A 145 -7.68 13.04 18.96
C ASN A 145 -7.08 12.26 20.15
N LYS A 146 -7.12 10.93 20.12
CA LYS A 146 -6.43 10.08 21.12
C LYS A 146 -4.93 10.42 21.20
N ILE A 147 -4.26 10.52 20.05
CA ILE A 147 -2.85 10.86 19.95
C ILE A 147 -2.57 12.28 20.47
N LYS A 148 -3.38 13.27 20.10
CA LYS A 148 -3.28 14.65 20.61
C LYS A 148 -3.45 14.72 22.15
N ASN A 149 -4.28 13.84 22.70
CA ASN A 149 -4.48 13.73 24.16
C ASN A 149 -3.44 12.84 24.85
N GLY A 150 -2.38 12.44 24.17
CA GLY A 150 -1.24 11.74 24.76
C GLY A 150 -1.31 10.22 24.69
N ASP A 151 -2.30 9.61 24.04
CA ASP A 151 -2.31 8.16 23.82
C ASP A 151 -1.14 7.77 22.90
N ARG A 152 -0.30 6.86 23.41
CA ARG A 152 0.85 6.28 22.72
C ARG A 152 0.79 4.75 22.72
N SER A 153 -0.41 4.17 22.88
CA SER A 153 -0.57 2.72 22.81
C SER A 153 -0.27 2.19 21.41
N PHE A 154 0.28 0.97 21.35
CA PHE A 154 0.56 0.27 20.10
C PHE A 154 -0.64 0.29 19.14
N THR A 155 -1.81 -0.08 19.65
CA THR A 155 -3.03 -0.18 18.83
C THR A 155 -3.44 1.17 18.22
N THR A 156 -3.41 2.25 19.01
CA THR A 156 -3.78 3.60 18.52
C THR A 156 -2.80 4.10 17.48
N ILE A 157 -1.50 4.01 17.77
CA ILE A 157 -0.45 4.48 16.85
C ILE A 157 -0.47 3.66 15.56
N LYS A 158 -0.50 2.33 15.64
CA LYS A 158 -0.53 1.45 14.46
C LYS A 158 -1.71 1.75 13.55
N LYS A 159 -2.93 1.78 14.10
CA LYS A 159 -4.13 2.08 13.31
C LYS A 159 -4.08 3.47 12.66
N TYR A 160 -3.55 4.48 13.35
CA TYR A 160 -3.37 5.82 12.80
C TYR A 160 -2.41 5.82 11.61
N LEU A 161 -1.24 5.20 11.76
CA LEU A 161 -0.22 5.11 10.70
C LEU A 161 -0.72 4.33 9.47
N GLU A 162 -1.49 3.26 9.68
CA GLU A 162 -2.10 2.47 8.59
C GLU A 162 -3.12 3.29 7.79
N GLN A 163 -3.88 4.17 8.45
CA GLN A 163 -4.85 5.05 7.80
C GLN A 163 -4.22 6.29 7.16
N ASN A 164 -2.98 6.63 7.52
CA ASN A 164 -2.30 7.84 7.06
C ASN A 164 -0.83 7.58 6.68
N PRO A 165 -0.53 6.64 5.78
CA PRO A 165 0.83 6.13 5.53
C PRO A 165 1.80 7.17 4.94
N TYR A 166 1.28 8.27 4.39
CA TYR A 166 2.08 9.29 3.68
C TYR A 166 2.22 10.60 4.45
N ASP A 167 1.85 10.65 5.73
CA ASP A 167 2.02 11.85 6.55
C ASP A 167 3.48 12.04 6.98
N ASN A 168 4.00 13.24 6.76
CA ASN A 168 5.39 13.57 7.11
C ASN A 168 5.66 13.54 8.63
N GLY A 169 4.63 13.61 9.46
CA GLY A 169 4.73 13.51 10.92
C GLY A 169 4.85 12.09 11.45
N ASN A 170 4.65 11.07 10.61
CA ASN A 170 4.65 9.67 11.03
C ASN A 170 5.95 9.22 11.69
N GLY A 171 7.11 9.67 11.21
CA GLY A 171 8.41 9.37 11.81
C GLY A 171 8.49 9.84 13.27
N ALA A 172 8.16 11.10 13.53
CA ALA A 172 8.16 11.64 14.88
C ALA A 172 7.13 10.95 15.80
N LEU A 173 6.00 10.52 15.25
CA LEU A 173 5.00 9.77 16.00
C LEU A 173 5.53 8.39 16.41
N VAL A 174 6.20 7.68 15.50
CA VAL A 174 6.85 6.39 15.77
C VAL A 174 7.96 6.57 16.82
N ASP A 175 8.78 7.60 16.69
CA ASP A 175 9.81 7.93 17.69
C ASP A 175 9.19 8.15 19.08
N SER A 176 8.08 8.93 19.15
CA SER A 176 7.37 9.18 20.40
C SER A 176 6.78 7.90 21.03
N TYR A 177 6.37 6.93 20.21
CA TYR A 177 5.93 5.62 20.67
C TYR A 177 7.08 4.86 21.35
N PHE A 178 8.23 4.71 20.66
CA PHE A 178 9.37 3.97 21.21
C PHE A 178 9.94 4.61 22.47
N GLN A 179 9.86 5.94 22.62
CA GLN A 179 10.25 6.65 23.83
C GLN A 179 9.40 6.32 25.06
N THR A 180 8.16 5.82 24.88
CA THR A 180 7.31 5.40 26.01
C THR A 180 7.62 4.01 26.54
N LEU A 181 8.41 3.22 25.80
CA LEU A 181 8.67 1.84 26.13
C LEU A 181 9.77 1.71 27.19
N SER A 182 9.53 0.89 28.21
CA SER A 182 10.59 0.43 29.10
C SER A 182 11.47 -0.63 28.41
N GLU A 183 12.68 -0.84 28.92
CA GLU A 183 13.65 -1.79 28.32
C GLU A 183 13.05 -3.20 28.13
N HIS A 184 12.17 -3.66 29.02
CA HIS A 184 11.55 -4.98 28.92
C HIS A 184 10.40 -5.06 27.89
N GLN A 185 9.78 -3.94 27.54
CA GLN A 185 8.67 -3.90 26.58
C GLN A 185 9.13 -3.95 25.13
N ILE A 186 10.38 -3.67 24.85
CA ILE A 186 10.93 -3.53 23.51
C ILE A 186 10.96 -4.85 22.74
N TYR A 187 11.16 -5.97 23.45
CA TYR A 187 11.33 -7.30 22.84
C TYR A 187 9.99 -8.04 22.75
N THR A 188 9.01 -7.43 22.06
CA THR A 188 7.70 -8.03 21.78
C THR A 188 7.43 -8.12 20.29
N GLU A 189 6.52 -9.01 19.88
CA GLU A 189 6.09 -9.11 18.49
C GLU A 189 5.46 -7.79 17.99
N GLU A 190 4.68 -7.11 18.84
CA GLU A 190 4.07 -5.81 18.54
C GLU A 190 5.11 -4.74 18.21
N ASN A 191 6.18 -4.66 19.02
CA ASN A 191 7.23 -3.67 18.80
C ASN A 191 8.10 -4.01 17.60
N TRP A 192 8.32 -5.30 17.33
CA TRP A 192 8.92 -5.72 16.08
C TRP A 192 8.06 -5.36 14.87
N GLU A 193 6.74 -5.56 14.95
CA GLU A 193 5.82 -5.18 13.90
C GLU A 193 5.87 -3.66 13.63
N MET A 194 5.80 -2.84 14.68
CA MET A 194 5.92 -1.38 14.60
C MET A 194 7.23 -0.98 13.92
N PHE A 195 8.35 -1.53 14.36
CA PHE A 195 9.64 -1.27 13.77
C PHE A 195 9.68 -1.71 12.29
N ASN A 196 9.26 -2.95 12.01
CA ASN A 196 9.34 -3.53 10.67
C ASN A 196 8.48 -2.78 9.64
N GLN A 197 7.32 -2.26 10.03
CA GLN A 197 6.43 -1.54 9.12
C GLN A 197 6.81 -0.06 8.98
N PHE A 198 7.10 0.63 10.07
CA PHE A 198 7.09 2.09 10.09
C PHE A 198 8.46 2.76 10.28
N VAL A 199 9.49 2.04 10.72
CA VAL A 199 10.85 2.61 10.83
C VAL A 199 11.59 2.39 9.53
N ASN A 200 11.83 3.47 8.77
CA ASN A 200 12.51 3.42 7.47
C ASN A 200 13.59 4.51 7.31
N ASP A 201 13.65 5.47 8.23
CA ASP A 201 14.62 6.57 8.22
C ASP A 201 15.80 6.25 9.13
N ILE A 202 17.01 6.21 8.56
CA ILE A 202 18.25 5.95 9.31
C ILE A 202 18.64 7.07 10.27
N GLU A 203 18.04 8.24 10.16
CA GLU A 203 18.28 9.40 11.02
C GLU A 203 17.29 9.48 12.19
N SER A 204 16.22 8.66 12.19
CA SER A 204 15.23 8.65 13.23
C SER A 204 15.77 8.10 14.55
N GLU A 205 15.18 8.55 15.67
CA GLU A 205 15.55 8.03 17.00
C GLU A 205 15.16 6.57 17.16
N SER A 206 14.03 6.15 16.60
CA SER A 206 13.59 4.74 16.61
C SER A 206 14.55 3.84 15.84
N PHE A 207 15.13 4.30 14.72
CA PHE A 207 16.16 3.55 14.02
C PHE A 207 17.45 3.44 14.84
N ARG A 208 17.95 4.53 15.41
CA ARG A 208 19.12 4.53 16.29
C ARG A 208 18.92 3.55 17.44
N TYR A 209 17.77 3.63 18.10
CA TYR A 209 17.40 2.74 19.18
C TYR A 209 17.41 1.26 18.74
N PHE A 210 16.89 0.95 17.54
CA PHE A 210 16.95 -0.40 17.01
C PHE A 210 18.40 -0.88 16.82
N ILE A 211 19.28 -0.04 16.27
CA ILE A 211 20.68 -0.41 16.02
C ILE A 211 21.40 -0.71 17.36
N GLU A 212 21.18 0.12 18.36
CA GLU A 212 21.78 -0.07 19.70
C GLU A 212 21.32 -1.37 20.39
N ASN A 213 20.11 -1.85 20.08
CA ASN A 213 19.52 -3.06 20.67
C ASN A 213 19.42 -4.23 19.68
N ARG A 214 20.07 -4.15 18.52
CA ARG A 214 19.91 -5.11 17.41
C ARG A 214 20.10 -6.56 17.82
N ASP A 215 21.14 -6.87 18.58
CA ASP A 215 21.46 -8.25 18.97
C ASP A 215 20.40 -8.84 19.90
N LYS A 216 19.86 -8.03 20.82
CA LYS A 216 18.78 -8.45 21.71
C LYS A 216 17.50 -8.70 20.93
N ILE A 217 17.15 -7.80 19.98
CA ILE A 217 16.00 -7.94 19.10
C ILE A 217 16.17 -9.17 18.18
N ALA A 218 17.36 -9.37 17.64
CA ALA A 218 17.70 -10.54 16.83
C ALA A 218 17.57 -11.85 17.61
N GLY A 219 17.92 -11.85 18.89
CA GLY A 219 17.72 -12.98 19.79
C GLY A 219 16.24 -13.35 19.98
N TYR A 220 15.34 -12.37 19.89
CA TYR A 220 13.90 -12.57 20.02
C TYR A 220 13.22 -12.95 18.69
N VAL A 221 13.42 -12.16 17.63
CA VAL A 221 12.70 -12.34 16.34
C VAL A 221 13.47 -13.16 15.32
N GLY A 222 14.73 -13.42 15.56
CA GLY A 222 15.66 -14.10 14.65
C GLY A 222 16.52 -13.14 13.83
N LYS A 223 17.82 -13.43 13.76
CA LYS A 223 18.82 -12.61 13.05
C LYS A 223 18.45 -12.37 11.58
N ASN A 224 17.91 -13.38 10.89
CA ASN A 224 17.53 -13.26 9.50
C ASN A 224 16.47 -12.16 9.28
N LYS A 225 15.47 -12.06 10.14
CA LYS A 225 14.42 -11.01 10.03
C LYS A 225 15.00 -9.61 10.22
N THR A 226 15.89 -9.44 11.20
CA THR A 226 16.55 -8.15 11.47
C THR A 226 17.48 -7.74 10.33
N ASP A 227 18.24 -8.66 9.79
CA ASP A 227 19.16 -8.41 8.67
C ASP A 227 18.38 -8.07 7.38
N GLN A 228 17.30 -8.79 7.09
CA GLN A 228 16.43 -8.48 5.95
C GLN A 228 15.82 -7.06 6.05
N LYS A 229 15.36 -6.67 7.24
CA LYS A 229 14.82 -5.31 7.46
C LYS A 229 15.89 -4.25 7.25
N LEU A 230 17.09 -4.43 7.80
CA LEU A 230 18.21 -3.49 7.62
C LEU A 230 18.62 -3.40 6.15
N THR A 231 18.77 -4.54 5.47
CA THR A 231 19.09 -4.56 4.04
C THR A 231 18.07 -3.77 3.22
N LYS A 232 16.77 -3.90 3.56
CA LYS A 232 15.70 -3.16 2.89
C LYS A 232 15.80 -1.66 3.16
N ILE A 233 16.07 -1.24 4.40
CA ILE A 233 16.27 0.18 4.75
C ILE A 233 17.48 0.73 4.00
N PHE A 234 18.61 0.03 4.01
CA PHE A 234 19.83 0.44 3.33
C PHE A 234 19.63 0.59 1.83
N ALA A 235 18.96 -0.39 1.20
CA ALA A 235 18.64 -0.34 -0.22
C ALA A 235 17.76 0.86 -0.57
N SER A 236 16.70 1.11 0.19
CA SER A 236 15.80 2.24 -0.01
C SER A 236 16.53 3.58 0.17
N THR A 237 17.29 3.73 1.26
CA THR A 237 18.04 4.95 1.56
C THR A 237 19.09 5.24 0.47
N TYR A 238 19.89 4.25 0.09
CA TYR A 238 20.91 4.41 -0.96
C TYR A 238 20.32 4.65 -2.35
N PHE A 239 19.17 4.06 -2.65
CA PHE A 239 18.46 4.32 -3.91
C PHE A 239 18.00 5.76 -4.02
N GLN A 240 17.45 6.31 -2.93
CA GLN A 240 16.93 7.68 -2.86
C GLN A 240 18.06 8.72 -2.78
N ASP A 241 19.10 8.43 -1.99
CA ASP A 241 20.22 9.34 -1.77
C ASP A 241 21.54 8.56 -1.62
N SER A 242 22.29 8.46 -2.72
CA SER A 242 23.58 7.77 -2.73
C SER A 242 24.67 8.48 -1.91
N SER A 243 24.49 9.74 -1.50
CA SER A 243 25.45 10.43 -0.63
C SER A 243 25.48 9.86 0.79
N LYS A 244 24.47 9.08 1.18
CA LYS A 244 24.40 8.37 2.46
C LYS A 244 25.29 7.11 2.52
N GLU A 245 26.01 6.75 1.45
CA GLU A 245 26.84 5.53 1.36
C GLU A 245 27.74 5.34 2.58
N ASP A 246 28.49 6.37 2.98
CA ASP A 246 29.42 6.27 4.11
C ASP A 246 28.72 6.06 5.45
N ALA A 247 27.53 6.63 5.62
CA ALA A 247 26.73 6.44 6.82
C ALA A 247 26.22 4.98 6.92
N LEU A 248 25.67 4.46 5.82
CA LEU A 248 25.17 3.08 5.76
C LEU A 248 26.29 2.05 5.96
N ARG A 249 27.45 2.29 5.35
CA ARG A 249 28.64 1.43 5.51
C ARG A 249 29.14 1.38 6.95
N ARG A 250 29.05 2.49 7.71
CA ARG A 250 29.44 2.53 9.13
C ARG A 250 28.49 1.76 10.03
N ILE A 251 27.21 1.65 9.67
CA ILE A 251 26.21 0.91 10.45
C ILE A 251 26.47 -0.60 10.31
N ASP A 252 26.54 -1.11 9.10
CA ASP A 252 26.86 -2.51 8.82
C ASP A 252 27.44 -2.65 7.41
N PRO A 253 28.78 -2.80 7.27
CA PRO A 253 29.44 -2.83 5.97
C PRO A 253 29.01 -4.01 5.10
N GLN A 254 28.71 -5.18 5.70
CA GLN A 254 28.32 -6.38 4.93
C GLN A 254 26.89 -6.26 4.41
N LEU A 255 25.92 -5.94 5.27
CA LEU A 255 24.54 -5.75 4.85
C LEU A 255 24.39 -4.59 3.86
N PHE A 256 25.22 -3.55 4.01
CA PHE A 256 25.22 -2.45 3.04
C PHE A 256 25.80 -2.91 1.69
N ALA A 257 26.87 -3.69 1.64
CA ALA A 257 27.39 -4.21 0.39
C ALA A 257 26.36 -5.04 -0.36
N ASP A 258 25.60 -5.89 0.35
CA ASP A 258 24.51 -6.69 -0.21
C ASP A 258 23.38 -5.80 -0.75
N ALA A 259 22.97 -4.79 0.03
CA ALA A 259 21.94 -3.82 -0.36
C ALA A 259 22.36 -3.00 -1.58
N LYS A 260 23.60 -2.47 -1.58
CA LYS A 260 24.17 -1.68 -2.67
C LYS A 260 24.21 -2.47 -3.97
N THR A 261 24.66 -3.70 -3.93
CA THR A 261 24.74 -4.57 -5.12
C THR A 261 23.36 -4.75 -5.77
N LYS A 262 22.30 -4.98 -4.96
CA LYS A 262 20.93 -5.09 -5.46
C LYS A 262 20.42 -3.78 -6.08
N VAL A 263 20.73 -2.65 -5.46
CA VAL A 263 20.32 -1.32 -5.96
C VAL A 263 21.06 -1.00 -7.27
N ASP A 264 22.36 -1.23 -7.32
CA ASP A 264 23.17 -0.97 -8.52
C ASP A 264 22.70 -1.86 -9.68
N LEU A 265 22.37 -3.13 -9.42
CA LEU A 265 21.81 -4.02 -10.42
C LEU A 265 20.43 -3.53 -10.92
N ALA A 266 19.55 -3.11 -10.01
CA ALA A 266 18.24 -2.58 -10.38
C ALA A 266 18.35 -1.30 -11.23
N LYS A 267 19.29 -0.40 -10.89
CA LYS A 267 19.57 0.81 -11.68
C LYS A 267 20.10 0.44 -13.08
N ALA A 268 21.09 -0.44 -13.16
CA ALA A 268 21.66 -0.88 -14.43
C ALA A 268 20.61 -1.59 -15.32
N TYR A 269 19.73 -2.39 -14.72
CA TYR A 269 18.60 -3.00 -15.42
C TYR A 269 17.60 -1.95 -15.93
N GLY A 270 17.28 -0.94 -15.13
CA GLY A 270 16.41 0.17 -15.53
C GLY A 270 16.97 0.97 -16.71
N GLU A 271 18.27 1.29 -16.68
CA GLU A 271 18.98 1.95 -17.79
C GLU A 271 18.92 1.11 -19.08
N PHE A 272 19.23 -0.19 -18.99
CA PHE A 272 19.13 -1.07 -20.14
C PHE A 272 17.68 -1.19 -20.66
N SER A 273 16.69 -1.25 -19.80
CA SER A 273 15.27 -1.37 -20.17
C SER A 273 14.75 -0.15 -20.94
N GLN A 274 15.30 1.03 -20.67
CA GLN A 274 14.98 2.28 -21.37
C GLN A 274 15.75 2.44 -22.70
N ALA A 275 16.98 1.88 -22.77
CA ALA A 275 17.88 1.99 -23.91
C ALA A 275 18.29 0.60 -24.41
N LYS A 276 17.33 -0.22 -24.83
CA LYS A 276 17.52 -1.65 -25.21
C LYS A 276 18.51 -1.90 -26.35
N ASP A 277 18.85 -0.88 -27.12
CA ASP A 277 19.82 -0.96 -28.24
C ASP A 277 21.21 -0.45 -27.83
N ASP A 278 21.39 0.06 -26.62
CA ASP A 278 22.66 0.61 -26.18
C ASP A 278 23.61 -0.48 -25.65
N LYS A 279 24.73 -0.62 -26.34
CA LYS A 279 25.82 -1.55 -25.97
C LYS A 279 26.47 -1.18 -24.63
N ALA A 280 26.52 0.10 -24.28
CA ALA A 280 27.08 0.54 -23.01
C ALA A 280 26.18 0.16 -21.84
N ALA A 281 24.86 0.36 -21.94
CA ALA A 281 23.89 -0.08 -20.96
C ALA A 281 23.89 -1.60 -20.77
N TRP A 282 23.98 -2.37 -21.87
CA TRP A 282 24.18 -3.82 -21.83
C TRP A 282 25.43 -4.23 -21.08
N ASN A 283 26.57 -3.64 -21.39
CA ASN A 283 27.84 -3.95 -20.73
C ASN A 283 27.82 -3.59 -19.25
N ASN A 284 27.20 -2.44 -18.89
CA ASN A 284 27.05 -2.01 -17.51
C ASN A 284 26.20 -3.01 -16.69
N LEU A 285 25.07 -3.46 -17.26
CA LEU A 285 24.19 -4.44 -16.62
C LEU A 285 24.96 -5.71 -16.22
N TRP A 286 25.80 -6.25 -17.11
CA TRP A 286 26.55 -7.50 -16.81
C TRP A 286 27.81 -7.28 -16.00
N LYS A 287 28.40 -6.10 -16.05
CA LYS A 287 29.47 -5.71 -15.14
C LYS A 287 29.00 -5.72 -13.69
N VAL A 288 27.82 -5.18 -13.45
CA VAL A 288 27.20 -5.10 -12.11
C VAL A 288 26.54 -6.43 -11.72
N GLY A 289 25.79 -7.03 -12.64
CA GLY A 289 24.93 -8.17 -12.32
C GLY A 289 25.65 -9.49 -12.19
N THR A 290 26.69 -9.75 -13.01
CA THR A 290 27.34 -11.07 -13.02
C THR A 290 27.90 -11.50 -11.66
N PRO A 291 28.61 -10.66 -10.89
CA PRO A 291 29.11 -11.06 -9.57
C PRO A 291 27.96 -11.46 -8.62
N TYR A 292 26.90 -10.66 -8.59
CA TYR A 292 25.74 -10.92 -7.74
C TYR A 292 24.99 -12.20 -8.14
N LEU A 293 24.70 -12.37 -9.44
CA LEU A 293 23.93 -13.51 -9.93
C LEU A 293 24.69 -14.85 -9.76
N ASN A 294 26.02 -14.84 -9.83
CA ASN A 294 26.81 -16.03 -9.56
C ASN A 294 26.64 -16.53 -8.12
N GLU A 295 26.50 -15.62 -7.16
CA GLU A 295 26.27 -15.93 -5.74
C GLU A 295 24.80 -16.17 -5.41
N SER A 296 23.87 -15.62 -6.19
CA SER A 296 22.43 -15.74 -5.95
C SER A 296 21.98 -17.21 -5.91
N SER A 297 21.10 -17.54 -4.98
CA SER A 297 20.41 -18.83 -4.88
C SER A 297 18.91 -18.73 -5.17
N ASN A 298 18.44 -17.57 -5.65
CA ASN A 298 17.01 -17.37 -6.00
C ASN A 298 16.73 -17.88 -7.41
N PRO A 299 15.98 -19.01 -7.58
CA PRO A 299 15.75 -19.60 -8.89
C PRO A 299 15.00 -18.68 -9.85
N ALA A 300 14.01 -17.92 -9.37
CA ALA A 300 13.21 -17.03 -10.21
C ALA A 300 14.05 -15.86 -10.73
N GLU A 301 14.92 -15.29 -9.89
CA GLU A 301 15.82 -14.20 -10.27
C GLU A 301 16.85 -14.67 -11.30
N LEU A 302 17.50 -15.78 -11.03
CA LEU A 302 18.48 -16.39 -11.95
C LEU A 302 17.86 -16.69 -13.32
N ASN A 303 16.64 -17.25 -13.32
CA ASN A 303 15.88 -17.52 -14.54
C ASN A 303 15.59 -16.25 -15.34
N ASN A 304 15.10 -15.20 -14.68
CA ASN A 304 14.75 -13.95 -15.36
C ASN A 304 15.94 -13.29 -16.04
N PHE A 305 17.10 -13.29 -15.38
CA PHE A 305 18.31 -12.74 -15.97
C PHE A 305 18.91 -13.66 -17.04
N ALA A 306 18.81 -14.98 -16.90
CA ALA A 306 19.20 -15.94 -17.93
C ALA A 306 18.37 -15.76 -19.21
N TRP A 307 17.05 -15.60 -19.08
CA TRP A 307 16.16 -15.32 -20.19
C TRP A 307 16.46 -13.97 -20.87
N LEU A 308 16.71 -12.92 -20.09
CA LEU A 308 17.09 -11.61 -20.62
C LEU A 308 18.37 -11.70 -21.48
N VAL A 309 19.35 -12.50 -21.07
CA VAL A 309 20.55 -12.75 -21.90
C VAL A 309 20.18 -13.50 -23.16
N TYR A 310 19.39 -14.57 -23.06
CA TYR A 310 18.98 -15.35 -24.23
C TYR A 310 18.31 -14.49 -25.30
N GLU A 311 17.42 -13.59 -24.93
CA GLU A 311 16.75 -12.69 -25.87
C GLU A 311 17.69 -11.68 -26.56
N ASN A 312 18.81 -11.31 -25.92
CA ASN A 312 19.62 -10.19 -26.35
C ASN A 312 21.07 -10.55 -26.75
N TYR A 313 21.59 -11.75 -26.45
CA TYR A 313 23.00 -12.07 -26.68
C TYR A 313 23.42 -11.99 -28.14
N LYS A 314 22.56 -12.36 -29.09
CA LYS A 314 22.84 -12.30 -30.54
C LYS A 314 22.98 -10.85 -30.98
N LYS A 315 22.12 -9.96 -30.52
CA LYS A 315 22.13 -8.53 -30.83
C LYS A 315 23.45 -7.87 -30.43
N PHE A 316 23.93 -8.20 -29.24
CA PHE A 316 25.17 -7.64 -28.71
C PHE A 316 26.44 -8.49 -29.01
N ASN A 317 26.27 -9.66 -29.64
CA ASN A 317 27.31 -10.65 -29.89
C ASN A 317 28.11 -11.01 -28.63
N ASP A 318 27.38 -11.27 -27.52
CA ASP A 318 27.95 -11.49 -26.20
C ASP A 318 27.90 -12.96 -25.79
N LYS A 319 28.87 -13.74 -26.28
CA LYS A 319 29.05 -15.17 -25.93
C LYS A 319 29.42 -15.38 -24.47
N LYS A 320 30.04 -14.38 -23.80
CA LYS A 320 30.41 -14.48 -22.40
C LYS A 320 29.15 -14.40 -21.51
N ALA A 321 28.25 -13.43 -21.78
CA ALA A 321 26.96 -13.34 -21.10
C ALA A 321 26.14 -14.62 -21.30
N LEU A 322 26.09 -15.18 -22.52
CA LEU A 322 25.42 -16.44 -22.82
C LEU A 322 25.93 -17.61 -21.95
N LYS A 323 27.25 -17.74 -21.79
CA LYS A 323 27.84 -18.77 -20.92
C LYS A 323 27.43 -18.61 -19.46
N SER A 324 27.37 -17.36 -18.95
CA SER A 324 26.91 -17.08 -17.61
C SER A 324 25.41 -17.40 -17.46
N ALA A 325 24.61 -17.04 -18.43
CA ALA A 325 23.16 -17.31 -18.44
C ALA A 325 22.85 -18.81 -18.40
N LEU A 326 23.59 -19.63 -19.13
CA LEU A 326 23.45 -21.09 -19.07
C LEU A 326 23.72 -21.63 -17.65
N ALA A 327 24.76 -21.17 -16.99
CA ALA A 327 25.09 -21.58 -15.63
C ALA A 327 24.03 -21.12 -14.61
N TRP A 328 23.46 -19.91 -14.79
CA TRP A 328 22.36 -19.43 -13.95
C TRP A 328 21.08 -20.21 -14.17
N ALA A 329 20.72 -20.54 -15.42
CA ALA A 329 19.54 -21.34 -15.75
C ALA A 329 19.66 -22.77 -15.20
N GLU A 330 20.84 -23.41 -15.29
CA GLU A 330 21.12 -24.70 -14.68
C GLU A 330 20.93 -24.67 -13.14
N LYS A 331 21.51 -23.65 -12.48
CA LYS A 331 21.34 -23.44 -11.03
C LYS A 331 19.90 -23.19 -10.64
N ALA A 332 19.17 -22.40 -11.43
CA ALA A 332 17.74 -22.14 -11.23
C ALA A 332 16.91 -23.43 -11.36
N HIS A 333 17.14 -24.22 -12.40
CA HIS A 333 16.45 -25.47 -12.62
C HIS A 333 16.73 -26.50 -11.51
N THR A 334 17.97 -26.60 -11.07
CA THR A 334 18.35 -27.46 -9.93
C THR A 334 17.64 -27.04 -8.64
N GLY A 335 17.50 -25.72 -8.42
CA GLY A 335 16.84 -25.16 -7.23
C GLY A 335 15.30 -25.20 -7.25
N ALA A 336 14.68 -25.34 -8.44
CA ALA A 336 13.23 -25.38 -8.62
C ALA A 336 12.82 -26.21 -9.85
N PRO A 337 13.06 -27.53 -9.83
CA PRO A 337 12.87 -28.40 -10.99
C PRO A 337 11.42 -28.51 -11.46
N ASP A 338 10.44 -28.28 -10.56
CA ASP A 338 9.01 -28.40 -10.84
C ASP A 338 8.41 -27.15 -11.49
N LYS A 339 9.24 -26.14 -11.83
CA LYS A 339 8.77 -24.90 -12.46
C LYS A 339 9.00 -24.94 -13.97
N ASP A 340 7.92 -25.13 -14.72
CA ASP A 340 7.95 -25.27 -16.19
C ASP A 340 8.67 -24.12 -16.88
N PHE A 341 8.44 -22.85 -16.46
CA PHE A 341 9.09 -21.68 -17.06
C PHE A 341 10.61 -21.64 -16.82
N ILE A 342 11.12 -22.26 -15.74
CA ILE A 342 12.55 -22.38 -15.47
C ILE A 342 13.15 -23.49 -16.35
N ALA A 343 12.48 -24.62 -16.47
CA ALA A 343 12.88 -25.71 -17.36
C ALA A 343 12.91 -25.25 -18.82
N ASP A 344 11.93 -24.46 -19.25
CA ASP A 344 11.88 -23.88 -20.60
C ASP A 344 13.08 -22.98 -20.90
N THR A 345 13.39 -22.04 -19.98
CA THR A 345 14.56 -21.17 -20.12
C THR A 345 15.87 -21.97 -20.22
N TYR A 346 16.02 -23.00 -19.37
CA TYR A 346 17.22 -23.85 -19.39
C TYR A 346 17.34 -24.61 -20.71
N ALA A 347 16.23 -25.19 -21.22
CA ALA A 347 16.20 -25.89 -22.50
C ALA A 347 16.55 -24.97 -23.70
N HIS A 348 16.14 -23.70 -23.68
CA HIS A 348 16.47 -22.74 -24.75
C HIS A 348 17.96 -22.32 -24.75
N LEU A 349 18.64 -22.43 -23.62
CA LEU A 349 20.06 -22.08 -23.47
C LEU A 349 21.02 -23.23 -23.76
N LEU A 350 20.54 -24.48 -23.73
CA LEU A 350 21.32 -25.68 -24.11
C LEU A 350 21.53 -25.74 -25.61
#